data_639b690616789bc93dc04875d5cf6986
#
_entry.id   639b690616789bc93dc04875d5cf6986
#
_cell.length_a   1.000
_cell.length_b   1.000
_cell.length_c   1.000
_cell.angle_alpha   90.00
_cell.angle_beta   90.00
_cell.angle_gamma   90.00
#
_symmetry.space_group_name_H-M   'P 1'
#
loop_
_entity.id
_entity.type
_entity.pdbx_description
1 polymer ?
#
loop_
_entity_poly.entity_id
_entity_poly.type
_entity_poly.pdbx_seq_one_letter_code
_entity_poly.pdbx_strand_id
1 'polypeptide(L)'
;MHNFKTPSLYYKNSPYQPEHFQIRSRARHYNEFWVDNLDMKLWKTFSIQKREDIAYYNTQSEFETEQFARHLNCLICQEMEAKGKDGVMFLCIGTDRSTGDSLGPLVGHKLRGRRLKGAAVIGTLDKPVHAMNLDLYARYIRLHYPDYVIVAIDASVGSPDHVGYATLGRGALQPGLGVSKELEAVGDIAITGIVGGAGSRDPVMLQSVRLSIVMKMADCICESIFLVERLWENAAII
;
A
#
# COMPACT_ATOMS: atom_id res chain seq x y z
N MET A 1 28.70 17.61 22.83
CA MET A 1 27.40 17.27 23.41
C MET A 1 26.33 17.96 22.57
N HIS A 2 25.77 17.26 21.57
CA HIS A 2 24.69 17.75 20.74
C HIS A 2 23.37 17.21 21.30
N ASN A 3 22.57 18.14 21.82
CA ASN A 3 21.22 17.85 22.29
C ASN A 3 20.35 17.42 21.11
N PHE A 4 20.08 16.14 20.99
CA PHE A 4 19.01 15.62 20.15
C PHE A 4 17.65 15.98 20.79
N LYS A 5 17.00 17.01 20.26
CA LYS A 5 15.61 17.31 20.58
C LYS A 5 14.74 16.14 20.11
N THR A 6 14.06 15.52 21.06
CA THR A 6 13.14 14.40 20.86
C THR A 6 12.04 14.76 19.84
N PRO A 7 11.60 13.83 18.98
CA PRO A 7 10.57 14.05 17.96
C PRO A 7 9.18 14.41 18.49
N SER A 8 8.97 14.44 19.81
CA SER A 8 7.65 14.63 20.44
C SER A 8 7.00 15.99 20.17
N LEU A 9 7.77 17.01 19.76
CA LEU A 9 7.24 18.36 19.53
C LEU A 9 6.64 18.57 18.12
N TYR A 10 7.00 17.75 17.14
CA TYR A 10 6.47 17.87 15.78
C TYR A 10 5.07 17.27 15.60
N TYR A 11 4.66 16.35 16.50
CA TYR A 11 3.41 15.57 16.35
C TYR A 11 2.29 16.04 17.28
N LYS A 12 2.57 16.86 18.31
CA LYS A 12 1.54 17.35 19.26
C LYS A 12 0.50 18.31 18.66
N ASN A 13 0.78 18.90 17.49
CA ASN A 13 -0.13 19.83 16.80
C ASN A 13 -0.58 19.30 15.43
N SER A 14 -0.53 18.00 15.16
CA SER A 14 -1.13 17.45 13.97
C SER A 14 -2.65 17.42 14.16
N PRO A 15 -3.46 18.09 13.31
CA PRO A 15 -4.92 18.01 13.37
C PRO A 15 -5.45 16.62 12.98
N TYR A 16 -4.59 15.66 12.81
CA TYR A 16 -4.87 14.29 12.42
C TYR A 16 -4.36 13.33 13.48
N GLN A 17 -5.16 13.16 14.52
CA GLN A 17 -5.20 11.90 15.22
C GLN A 17 -6.13 11.00 14.38
N PRO A 18 -5.67 9.87 13.83
CA PRO A 18 -6.59 8.87 13.28
C PRO A 18 -7.48 8.44 14.45
N GLU A 19 -8.78 8.65 14.32
CA GLU A 19 -9.73 8.06 15.25
C GLU A 19 -9.42 6.57 15.26
N HIS A 20 -9.23 5.99 16.44
CA HIS A 20 -8.98 4.56 16.64
C HIS A 20 -10.20 3.80 16.14
N PHE A 21 -10.19 3.42 14.87
CA PHE A 21 -11.23 2.58 14.30
C PHE A 21 -10.91 1.14 14.70
N GLN A 22 -11.55 0.67 15.78
CA GLN A 22 -11.38 -0.71 16.25
C GLN A 22 -12.15 -1.66 15.32
N ILE A 23 -11.42 -2.44 14.53
CA ILE A 23 -11.95 -3.55 13.73
C ILE A 23 -12.04 -4.84 14.57
N ARG A 24 -11.73 -4.80 15.87
CA ARG A 24 -11.57 -5.98 16.76
C ARG A 24 -12.67 -7.03 16.72
N SER A 25 -13.94 -6.64 16.51
CA SER A 25 -15.05 -7.59 16.39
C SER A 25 -15.30 -8.07 14.96
N ARG A 26 -14.70 -7.41 13.97
CA ARG A 26 -15.02 -7.57 12.55
C ARG A 26 -14.18 -8.64 11.88
N ALA A 27 -12.89 -8.75 12.19
CA ALA A 27 -11.98 -9.69 11.52
C ALA A 27 -12.41 -11.17 11.64
N ARG A 28 -12.95 -11.61 12.78
CA ARG A 28 -13.44 -13.00 12.94
C ARG A 28 -14.66 -13.31 12.08
N HIS A 29 -15.62 -12.39 11.99
CA HIS A 29 -16.81 -12.55 11.14
C HIS A 29 -16.47 -12.49 9.65
N TYR A 30 -15.43 -11.75 9.27
CA TYR A 30 -14.96 -11.68 7.87
C TYR A 30 -14.52 -13.03 7.34
N ASN A 31 -13.76 -13.80 8.12
CA ASN A 31 -13.24 -15.10 7.68
C ASN A 31 -14.36 -16.12 7.45
N GLU A 32 -15.32 -16.21 8.36
CA GLU A 32 -16.43 -17.16 8.26
C GLU A 32 -17.36 -16.83 7.07
N PHE A 33 -17.70 -15.56 6.87
CA PHE A 33 -18.61 -15.14 5.81
C PHE A 33 -18.03 -15.33 4.40
N TRP A 34 -16.73 -15.11 4.23
CA TRP A 34 -16.08 -15.22 2.92
C TRP A 34 -15.68 -16.64 2.56
N VAL A 35 -15.39 -17.47 3.53
CA VAL A 35 -15.15 -18.92 3.30
C VAL A 35 -16.41 -19.61 2.78
N ASP A 36 -17.58 -19.20 3.24
CA ASP A 36 -18.85 -19.82 2.84
C ASP A 36 -19.41 -19.29 1.50
N ASN A 37 -19.05 -18.06 1.09
CA ASN A 37 -19.63 -17.40 -0.10
C ASN A 37 -18.67 -17.23 -1.27
N LEU A 38 -17.38 -17.47 -1.11
CA LEU A 38 -16.44 -17.55 -2.23
C LEU A 38 -16.42 -18.98 -2.77
N ASP A 39 -16.58 -19.09 -4.09
CA ASP A 39 -16.35 -20.36 -4.79
C ASP A 39 -15.04 -21.00 -4.25
N MET A 40 -15.17 -22.12 -3.52
CA MET A 40 -14.05 -22.83 -2.88
C MET A 40 -12.91 -23.17 -3.85
N LYS A 41 -13.16 -23.14 -5.17
CA LYS A 41 -12.11 -23.28 -6.18
C LYS A 41 -11.18 -22.08 -6.25
N LEU A 42 -11.72 -20.85 -6.13
CA LEU A 42 -10.91 -19.62 -6.09
C LEU A 42 -10.07 -19.56 -4.80
N TRP A 43 -10.65 -19.90 -3.65
CA TRP A 43 -9.93 -19.95 -2.37
C TRP A 43 -8.75 -20.95 -2.43
N LYS A 44 -8.94 -22.15 -2.95
CA LYS A 44 -7.88 -23.15 -3.09
C LYS A 44 -6.78 -22.72 -4.05
N THR A 45 -7.10 -21.94 -5.07
CA THR A 45 -6.10 -21.40 -6.03
C THR A 45 -5.21 -20.35 -5.35
N PHE A 46 -5.72 -19.57 -4.40
CA PHE A 46 -4.94 -18.57 -3.66
C PHE A 46 -4.31 -19.08 -2.35
N SER A 47 -4.76 -20.24 -1.82
CA SER A 47 -4.32 -20.76 -0.50
C SER A 47 -3.07 -21.65 -0.54
N ILE A 48 -2.55 -21.99 -1.69
CA ILE A 48 -1.44 -22.94 -1.82
C ILE A 48 -0.39 -22.36 -2.75
N GLN A 49 0.36 -21.34 -2.30
CA GLN A 49 1.65 -21.14 -2.92
C GLN A 49 2.65 -20.40 -2.03
N LYS A 50 3.90 -20.88 -2.09
CA LYS A 50 5.11 -20.35 -1.49
C LYS A 50 5.39 -18.91 -1.99
N ARG A 51 6.03 -18.16 -1.19
CA ARG A 51 6.78 -16.87 -1.28
C ARG A 51 7.04 -16.16 -2.63
N GLU A 52 6.44 -16.52 -3.76
CA GLU A 52 6.79 -16.00 -5.11
C GLU A 52 5.61 -15.48 -5.94
N ASP A 53 4.40 -15.41 -5.42
CA ASP A 53 3.26 -15.02 -6.25
C ASP A 53 3.01 -13.51 -6.20
N ILE A 54 3.84 -12.77 -6.93
CA ILE A 54 3.53 -11.39 -7.29
C ILE A 54 2.57 -11.43 -8.48
N ALA A 55 1.34 -11.00 -8.28
CA ALA A 55 0.37 -10.84 -9.36
C ALA A 55 0.57 -9.50 -10.09
N TYR A 56 0.40 -9.51 -11.40
CA TYR A 56 0.56 -8.36 -12.29
C TYR A 56 -0.78 -7.96 -12.87
N TYR A 57 -1.11 -6.67 -12.80
CA TYR A 57 -2.39 -6.10 -13.25
C TYR A 57 -2.12 -4.93 -14.21
N ASN A 58 -2.59 -5.03 -15.45
CA ASN A 58 -2.38 -3.99 -16.45
C ASN A 58 -3.30 -2.79 -16.21
N THR A 59 -2.75 -1.68 -15.77
CA THR A 59 -3.53 -0.45 -15.53
C THR A 59 -3.74 0.40 -16.79
N GLN A 60 -3.09 0.06 -17.90
CA GLN A 60 -3.17 0.84 -19.15
C GLN A 60 -4.25 0.32 -20.12
N SER A 61 -4.74 -0.91 -19.91
CA SER A 61 -5.84 -1.53 -20.67
C SER A 61 -7.09 -1.70 -19.79
N GLU A 62 -7.77 -2.82 -19.90
CA GLU A 62 -8.86 -3.21 -19.00
C GLU A 62 -8.27 -3.65 -17.66
N PHE A 63 -8.42 -2.80 -16.65
CA PHE A 63 -7.96 -3.11 -15.30
C PHE A 63 -9.08 -3.81 -14.53
N GLU A 64 -8.79 -5.00 -14.04
CA GLU A 64 -9.75 -5.82 -13.29
C GLU A 64 -9.83 -5.37 -11.82
N THR A 65 -10.49 -4.24 -11.57
CA THR A 65 -10.61 -3.61 -10.24
C THR A 65 -11.13 -4.59 -9.19
N GLU A 66 -12.13 -5.41 -9.53
CA GLU A 66 -12.69 -6.38 -8.58
C GLU A 66 -11.71 -7.51 -8.24
N GLN A 67 -10.98 -8.01 -9.23
CA GLN A 67 -10.00 -9.09 -9.00
C GLN A 67 -8.85 -8.56 -8.13
N PHE A 68 -8.34 -7.38 -8.43
CA PHE A 68 -7.31 -6.74 -7.60
C PHE A 68 -7.81 -6.51 -6.17
N ALA A 69 -9.02 -5.97 -6.01
CA ALA A 69 -9.61 -5.71 -4.69
C ALA A 69 -9.82 -7.00 -3.89
N ARG A 70 -10.34 -8.06 -4.51
CA ARG A 70 -10.52 -9.37 -3.85
C ARG A 70 -9.18 -9.97 -3.44
N HIS A 71 -8.17 -9.90 -4.30
CA HIS A 71 -6.82 -10.39 -3.97
C HIS A 71 -6.21 -9.59 -2.81
N LEU A 72 -6.27 -8.25 -2.86
CA LEU A 72 -5.80 -7.39 -1.79
C LEU A 72 -6.51 -7.69 -0.46
N ASN A 73 -7.85 -7.80 -0.48
CA ASN A 73 -8.62 -8.16 0.71
C ASN A 73 -8.23 -9.52 1.28
N CYS A 74 -8.04 -10.52 0.41
CA CYS A 74 -7.59 -11.85 0.82
C CYS A 74 -6.23 -11.79 1.54
N LEU A 75 -5.25 -11.08 0.97
CA LEU A 75 -3.92 -10.91 1.60
C LEU A 75 -4.03 -10.18 2.95
N ILE A 76 -4.84 -9.12 3.03
CA ILE A 76 -5.05 -8.38 4.29
C ILE A 76 -5.62 -9.30 5.37
N CYS A 77 -6.70 -10.05 5.08
CA CYS A 77 -7.32 -10.97 6.03
C CYS A 77 -6.32 -12.04 6.50
N GLN A 78 -5.55 -12.61 5.59
CA GLN A 78 -4.54 -13.62 5.91
C GLN A 78 -3.42 -13.06 6.81
N GLU A 79 -2.96 -11.83 6.56
CA GLU A 79 -1.94 -11.20 7.41
C GLU A 79 -2.49 -10.82 8.78
N MET A 80 -3.75 -10.36 8.85
CA MET A 80 -4.43 -10.07 10.11
C MET A 80 -4.55 -11.33 10.98
N GLU A 81 -5.00 -12.44 10.38
CA GLU A 81 -5.12 -13.73 11.08
C GLU A 81 -3.77 -14.28 11.52
N ALA A 82 -2.80 -14.34 10.60
CA ALA A 82 -1.48 -14.91 10.87
C ALA A 82 -0.69 -14.15 11.95
N LYS A 83 -0.90 -12.84 12.06
CA LYS A 83 -0.14 -11.95 12.98
C LYS A 83 -0.97 -11.46 14.18
N GLY A 84 -2.27 -11.83 14.27
CA GLY A 84 -3.16 -11.34 15.31
C GLY A 84 -3.40 -9.83 15.26
N LYS A 85 -3.36 -9.24 14.07
CA LYS A 85 -3.53 -7.80 13.85
C LYS A 85 -5.00 -7.47 13.57
N ASP A 86 -5.41 -6.22 13.88
CA ASP A 86 -6.81 -5.80 13.78
C ASP A 86 -7.03 -4.47 13.02
N GLY A 87 -5.96 -3.83 12.59
CA GLY A 87 -5.98 -2.61 11.80
C GLY A 87 -5.30 -2.76 10.45
N VAL A 88 -5.58 -1.84 9.53
CA VAL A 88 -4.94 -1.75 8.21
C VAL A 88 -4.37 -0.36 8.01
N MET A 89 -3.17 -0.28 7.48
CA MET A 89 -2.53 0.98 7.12
C MET A 89 -1.96 0.92 5.71
N PHE A 90 -2.28 1.91 4.89
CA PHE A 90 -1.63 2.15 3.61
C PHE A 90 -0.46 3.10 3.80
N LEU A 91 0.76 2.57 3.66
CA LEU A 91 2.01 3.33 3.69
C LEU A 91 2.41 3.66 2.25
N CYS A 92 2.13 4.88 1.82
CA CYS A 92 2.35 5.36 0.46
C CYS A 92 3.73 6.03 0.40
N ILE A 93 4.67 5.41 -0.35
CA ILE A 93 6.08 5.81 -0.40
C ILE A 93 6.37 6.49 -1.72
N GLY A 94 7.24 7.50 -1.72
CA GLY A 94 7.68 8.23 -2.90
C GLY A 94 7.72 9.74 -2.69
N THR A 95 7.93 10.49 -3.78
CA THR A 95 7.99 11.96 -3.76
C THR A 95 7.38 12.57 -5.03
N ASP A 96 6.74 13.71 -4.90
CA ASP A 96 6.19 14.51 -6.00
C ASP A 96 7.26 15.28 -6.81
N ARG A 97 8.52 15.25 -6.36
CA ARG A 97 9.66 15.88 -7.04
C ARG A 97 10.10 15.12 -8.30
N SER A 98 9.63 13.91 -8.47
CA SER A 98 9.88 13.06 -9.63
C SER A 98 8.56 12.42 -10.05
N THR A 99 8.17 12.57 -11.32
CA THR A 99 6.88 12.06 -11.80
C THR A 99 6.74 10.55 -11.58
N GLY A 100 7.77 9.78 -11.90
CA GLY A 100 7.74 8.33 -11.70
C GLY A 100 7.59 7.92 -10.24
N ASP A 101 8.21 8.67 -9.33
CA ASP A 101 8.21 8.39 -7.89
C ASP A 101 6.97 8.94 -7.16
N SER A 102 6.06 9.58 -7.89
CA SER A 102 4.88 10.22 -7.27
C SER A 102 3.69 9.28 -7.06
N LEU A 103 3.77 8.01 -7.47
CA LEU A 103 2.66 7.05 -7.38
C LEU A 103 2.12 6.93 -5.95
N GLY A 104 2.98 6.61 -4.98
CA GLY A 104 2.58 6.48 -3.57
C GLY A 104 1.92 7.75 -3.04
N PRO A 105 2.57 8.93 -3.08
CA PRO A 105 1.97 10.19 -2.67
C PRO A 105 0.63 10.53 -3.34
N LEU A 106 0.46 10.22 -4.62
CA LEU A 106 -0.80 10.40 -5.34
C LEU A 106 -1.90 9.48 -4.82
N VAL A 107 -1.59 8.19 -4.62
CA VAL A 107 -2.53 7.24 -4.00
C VAL A 107 -2.94 7.73 -2.61
N GLY A 108 -1.97 8.05 -1.74
CA GLY A 108 -2.25 8.53 -0.40
C GLY A 108 -3.09 9.82 -0.38
N HIS A 109 -2.82 10.75 -1.30
CA HIS A 109 -3.60 11.98 -1.44
C HIS A 109 -5.06 11.68 -1.85
N LYS A 110 -5.27 10.78 -2.84
CA LYS A 110 -6.61 10.39 -3.29
C LYS A 110 -7.40 9.64 -2.23
N LEU A 111 -6.79 8.70 -1.51
CA LEU A 111 -7.41 7.95 -0.42
C LEU A 111 -7.88 8.90 0.69
N ARG A 112 -7.05 9.86 1.09
CA ARG A 112 -7.42 10.87 2.09
C ARG A 112 -8.46 11.85 1.58
N GLY A 113 -8.35 12.31 0.34
CA GLY A 113 -9.30 13.23 -0.28
C GLY A 113 -10.73 12.65 -0.32
N ARG A 114 -10.87 11.36 -0.57
CA ARG A 114 -12.15 10.63 -0.54
C ARG A 114 -12.53 10.08 0.84
N ARG A 115 -11.73 10.38 1.89
CA ARG A 115 -12.00 10.03 3.29
C ARG A 115 -12.15 8.53 3.52
N LEU A 116 -11.15 7.74 3.10
CA LEU A 116 -11.07 6.32 3.45
C LEU A 116 -11.23 6.14 4.97
N LYS A 117 -12.20 5.35 5.40
CA LYS A 117 -12.58 5.19 6.82
C LYS A 117 -12.06 3.89 7.43
N GLY A 118 -11.98 2.82 6.66
CA GLY A 118 -11.62 1.48 7.14
C GLY A 118 -10.14 1.26 7.37
N ALA A 119 -9.27 2.24 7.05
CA ALA A 119 -7.83 2.10 7.19
C ALA A 119 -7.13 3.44 7.45
N ALA A 120 -5.94 3.39 8.05
CA ALA A 120 -5.06 4.54 8.17
C ALA A 120 -4.28 4.77 6.87
N VAL A 121 -3.93 6.02 6.57
CA VAL A 121 -3.14 6.39 5.39
C VAL A 121 -1.99 7.31 5.81
N ILE A 122 -0.77 6.90 5.49
CA ILE A 122 0.47 7.68 5.70
C ILE A 122 1.18 7.86 4.35
N GLY A 123 1.70 9.04 4.08
CA GLY A 123 2.34 9.40 2.81
C GLY A 123 1.33 9.98 1.82
N THR A 124 1.34 11.31 1.69
CA THR A 124 0.47 12.06 0.77
C THR A 124 1.32 13.08 0.02
N LEU A 125 0.75 13.79 -0.96
CA LEU A 125 1.44 14.90 -1.63
C LEU A 125 1.90 15.98 -0.65
N ASP A 126 1.08 16.31 0.36
CA ASP A 126 1.42 17.34 1.36
C ASP A 126 2.43 16.88 2.41
N LYS A 127 2.47 15.58 2.68
CA LYS A 127 3.34 14.94 3.68
C LYS A 127 3.90 13.62 3.14
N PRO A 128 4.83 13.68 2.17
CA PRO A 128 5.35 12.49 1.52
C PRO A 128 6.26 11.68 2.46
N VAL A 129 6.20 10.37 2.32
CA VAL A 129 7.15 9.43 2.91
C VAL A 129 8.09 8.99 1.81
N HIS A 130 9.37 9.29 1.94
CA HIS A 130 10.39 9.02 0.93
C HIS A 130 11.67 8.48 1.58
N ALA A 131 12.65 8.07 0.80
CA ALA A 131 13.89 7.44 1.26
C ALA A 131 14.59 8.17 2.43
N MET A 132 14.50 9.51 2.50
CA MET A 132 15.19 10.27 3.54
C MET A 132 14.48 10.25 4.90
N ASN A 133 13.17 9.97 4.95
CA ASN A 133 12.38 9.99 6.19
C ASN A 133 11.69 8.66 6.49
N LEU A 134 11.79 7.66 5.62
CA LEU A 134 11.13 6.37 5.76
C LEU A 134 11.47 5.68 7.10
N ASP A 135 12.74 5.70 7.50
CA ASP A 135 13.19 5.09 8.77
C ASP A 135 12.46 5.68 9.99
N LEU A 136 12.18 7.00 9.95
CA LEU A 136 11.42 7.70 11.01
C LEU A 136 9.96 7.23 11.03
N TYR A 137 9.33 7.15 9.85
CA TYR A 137 7.96 6.67 9.74
C TYR A 137 7.82 5.19 10.10
N ALA A 138 8.76 4.34 9.68
CA ALA A 138 8.77 2.92 10.04
C ALA A 138 8.85 2.72 11.55
N ARG A 139 9.71 3.48 12.26
CA ARG A 139 9.78 3.46 13.73
C ARG A 139 8.51 3.98 14.37
N TYR A 140 7.95 5.08 13.85
CA TYR A 140 6.70 5.64 14.34
C TYR A 140 5.54 4.65 14.21
N ILE A 141 5.41 3.97 13.06
CA ILE A 141 4.39 2.96 12.81
C ILE A 141 4.55 1.78 13.77
N ARG A 142 5.76 1.24 13.92
CA ARG A 142 6.02 0.12 14.86
C ARG A 142 5.64 0.46 16.31
N LEU A 143 5.84 1.70 16.72
CA LEU A 143 5.58 2.15 18.09
C LEU A 143 4.08 2.44 18.34
N HIS A 144 3.40 3.05 17.37
CA HIS A 144 2.04 3.57 17.57
C HIS A 144 0.95 2.72 16.93
N TYR A 145 1.31 1.83 15.99
CA TYR A 145 0.39 0.98 15.23
C TYR A 145 0.88 -0.47 15.16
N PRO A 146 1.25 -1.10 16.31
CA PRO A 146 1.80 -2.46 16.32
C PRO A 146 0.80 -3.50 15.79
N ASP A 147 -0.50 -3.23 15.98
CA ASP A 147 -1.60 -4.13 15.60
C ASP A 147 -2.15 -3.87 14.19
N TYR A 148 -1.40 -3.13 13.33
CA TYR A 148 -1.82 -2.83 11.98
C TYR A 148 -1.07 -3.68 10.94
N VAL A 149 -1.82 -4.26 9.99
CA VAL A 149 -1.25 -4.79 8.74
C VAL A 149 -0.84 -3.60 7.87
N ILE A 150 0.41 -3.58 7.43
CA ILE A 150 0.96 -2.49 6.63
C ILE A 150 0.97 -2.91 5.16
N VAL A 151 0.18 -2.22 4.35
CA VAL A 151 0.21 -2.31 2.89
C VAL A 151 1.11 -1.19 2.37
N ALA A 152 2.32 -1.53 1.93
CA ALA A 152 3.26 -0.56 1.37
C ALA A 152 2.98 -0.34 -0.12
N ILE A 153 2.95 0.91 -0.56
CA ILE A 153 2.68 1.31 -1.95
C ILE A 153 3.81 2.19 -2.45
N ASP A 154 4.47 1.79 -3.54
CA ASP A 154 5.61 2.51 -4.12
C ASP A 154 5.63 2.40 -5.65
N ALA A 155 6.40 3.24 -6.30
CA ALA A 155 6.76 3.09 -7.70
C ALA A 155 7.97 2.14 -7.85
N SER A 156 8.04 1.44 -8.95
CA SER A 156 9.15 0.55 -9.26
C SER A 156 9.57 0.65 -10.72
N VAL A 157 10.75 0.13 -11.01
CA VAL A 157 11.21 -0.16 -12.37
C VAL A 157 11.16 -1.67 -12.59
N GLY A 158 10.84 -2.10 -13.79
CA GLY A 158 10.71 -3.52 -14.12
C GLY A 158 10.96 -3.81 -15.59
N SER A 159 10.49 -4.94 -16.10
CA SER A 159 10.56 -5.21 -17.55
C SER A 159 9.88 -4.10 -18.34
N PRO A 160 10.47 -3.65 -19.46
CA PRO A 160 9.82 -2.66 -20.35
C PRO A 160 8.40 -3.06 -20.77
N ASP A 161 8.13 -4.35 -20.94
CA ASP A 161 6.81 -4.89 -21.32
C ASP A 161 5.77 -4.77 -20.19
N HIS A 162 6.21 -4.53 -18.97
CA HIS A 162 5.34 -4.37 -17.80
C HIS A 162 5.21 -2.89 -17.36
N VAL A 163 5.74 -1.94 -18.14
CA VAL A 163 5.50 -0.51 -17.82
C VAL A 163 4.01 -0.20 -17.89
N GLY A 164 3.47 0.36 -16.81
CA GLY A 164 2.04 0.59 -16.66
C GLY A 164 1.30 -0.55 -15.95
N TYR A 165 1.99 -1.55 -15.41
CA TYR A 165 1.38 -2.58 -14.57
C TYR A 165 1.50 -2.21 -13.09
N ALA A 166 0.44 -2.50 -12.33
CA ALA A 166 0.51 -2.60 -10.88
C ALA A 166 0.81 -4.04 -10.49
N THR A 167 1.64 -4.23 -9.46
CA THR A 167 1.88 -5.54 -8.87
C THR A 167 1.28 -5.60 -7.47
N LEU A 168 0.89 -6.78 -7.05
CA LEU A 168 0.37 -7.05 -5.71
C LEU A 168 0.94 -8.36 -5.21
N GLY A 169 1.49 -8.37 -4.02
CA GLY A 169 2.05 -9.58 -3.42
C GLY A 169 2.24 -9.47 -1.92
N ARG A 170 2.40 -10.63 -1.29
CA ARG A 170 2.74 -10.75 0.13
C ARG A 170 4.22 -10.44 0.35
N GLY A 171 4.50 -9.74 1.44
CA GLY A 171 5.87 -9.47 1.88
C GLY A 171 6.21 -7.99 1.91
N ALA A 172 7.36 -7.71 2.48
CA ALA A 172 7.85 -6.35 2.61
C ALA A 172 8.36 -5.81 1.26
N LEU A 173 8.09 -4.56 1.03
CA LEU A 173 8.60 -3.79 -0.08
C LEU A 173 9.98 -3.26 0.28
N GLN A 174 10.93 -3.35 -0.64
CA GLN A 174 12.28 -2.79 -0.50
C GLN A 174 12.36 -1.47 -1.28
N PRO A 175 12.13 -0.32 -0.64
CA PRO A 175 12.12 0.97 -1.31
C PRO A 175 13.53 1.42 -1.68
N GLY A 176 13.66 2.35 -2.61
CA GLY A 176 14.92 3.06 -2.80
C GLY A 176 15.78 2.64 -3.97
N LEU A 177 15.18 2.08 -5.04
CA LEU A 177 15.91 1.85 -6.30
C LEU A 177 16.54 3.12 -6.91
N GLY A 178 16.12 4.32 -6.45
CA GLY A 178 16.66 5.62 -6.88
C GLY A 178 17.71 6.24 -5.96
N VAL A 179 18.04 5.62 -4.83
CA VAL A 179 19.03 6.16 -3.88
C VAL A 179 20.07 5.12 -3.52
N SER A 180 21.32 5.58 -3.31
CA SER A 180 22.47 4.72 -2.96
C SER A 180 22.44 4.18 -1.51
N LYS A 181 21.32 4.30 -0.80
CA LYS A 181 21.15 3.86 0.59
C LYS A 181 20.33 2.57 0.63
N GLU A 182 20.86 1.54 1.26
CA GLU A 182 20.08 0.37 1.63
C GLU A 182 19.03 0.77 2.70
N LEU A 183 17.76 0.75 2.32
CA LEU A 183 16.64 1.01 3.22
C LEU A 183 16.10 -0.30 3.77
N GLU A 184 15.62 -0.27 5.01
CA GLU A 184 14.94 -1.41 5.62
C GLU A 184 13.66 -1.72 4.82
N ALA A 185 13.42 -3.01 4.55
CA ALA A 185 12.19 -3.46 3.92
C ALA A 185 10.98 -3.16 4.82
N VAL A 186 9.89 -2.65 4.23
CA VAL A 186 8.70 -2.20 4.97
C VAL A 186 7.41 -2.82 4.42
N GLY A 187 6.46 -3.04 5.31
CA GLY A 187 5.14 -3.57 4.98
C GLY A 187 5.01 -5.08 5.19
N ASP A 188 3.77 -5.53 5.19
CA ASP A 188 3.36 -6.92 5.23
C ASP A 188 2.88 -7.38 3.83
N ILE A 189 2.35 -6.43 3.05
CA ILE A 189 1.86 -6.57 1.68
C ILE A 189 2.49 -5.44 0.86
N ALA A 190 2.91 -5.74 -0.36
CA ALA A 190 3.46 -4.78 -1.30
C ALA A 190 2.54 -4.56 -2.51
N ILE A 191 2.28 -3.30 -2.82
CA ILE A 191 1.71 -2.86 -4.10
C ILE A 191 2.77 -2.01 -4.78
N THR A 192 3.20 -2.38 -5.99
CA THR A 192 4.13 -1.55 -6.74
C THR A 192 3.59 -1.19 -8.11
N GLY A 193 3.86 0.03 -8.57
CA GLY A 193 3.56 0.44 -9.93
C GLY A 193 4.83 0.47 -10.78
N ILE A 194 4.87 -0.30 -11.86
CA ILE A 194 6.01 -0.33 -12.78
C ILE A 194 5.91 0.87 -13.71
N VAL A 195 6.70 1.91 -13.43
CA VAL A 195 6.63 3.19 -14.13
C VAL A 195 7.72 3.35 -15.19
N GLY A 196 8.75 2.50 -15.18
CA GLY A 196 9.86 2.55 -16.14
C GLY A 196 10.54 1.21 -16.32
N GLY A 197 11.26 1.05 -17.44
CA GLY A 197 11.99 -0.17 -17.77
C GLY A 197 13.32 -0.29 -17.00
N ALA A 198 13.68 -1.47 -16.53
CA ALA A 198 14.88 -1.76 -15.75
C ALA A 198 16.22 -1.68 -16.53
N GLY A 199 16.22 -1.22 -17.77
CA GLY A 199 17.42 -1.11 -18.61
C GLY A 199 18.32 0.08 -18.34
N SER A 200 17.87 1.06 -17.56
CA SER A 200 18.63 2.24 -17.18
C SER A 200 18.54 2.47 -15.68
N ARG A 201 19.67 2.40 -15.01
CA ARG A 201 19.82 2.84 -13.60
C ARG A 201 19.87 4.36 -13.48
N ASP A 202 19.45 5.09 -14.51
CA ASP A 202 19.50 6.54 -14.52
C ASP A 202 18.32 7.12 -13.74
N PRO A 203 18.55 7.84 -12.63
CA PRO A 203 17.50 8.55 -11.88
C PRO A 203 16.69 9.52 -12.76
N VAL A 204 17.25 9.98 -13.88
CA VAL A 204 16.58 10.85 -14.85
C VAL A 204 15.40 10.14 -15.53
N MET A 205 15.41 8.81 -15.66
CA MET A 205 14.29 8.08 -16.23
C MET A 205 12.99 8.24 -15.44
N LEU A 206 13.06 8.22 -14.13
CA LEU A 206 11.87 8.43 -13.28
C LEU A 206 11.29 9.85 -13.43
N GLN A 207 12.13 10.83 -13.79
CA GLN A 207 11.68 12.20 -14.05
C GLN A 207 10.96 12.34 -15.37
N SER A 208 11.29 11.50 -16.38
CA SER A 208 10.73 11.54 -17.73
C SER A 208 9.47 10.69 -17.92
N VAL A 209 9.00 10.00 -16.90
CA VAL A 209 7.76 9.22 -16.94
C VAL A 209 6.56 10.13 -17.22
N ARG A 210 5.65 9.68 -18.09
CA ARG A 210 4.41 10.42 -18.35
C ARG A 210 3.51 10.41 -17.12
N LEU A 211 3.15 11.58 -16.62
CA LEU A 211 2.24 11.72 -15.47
C LEU A 211 0.91 10.98 -15.68
N SER A 212 0.41 10.94 -16.93
CA SER A 212 -0.83 10.22 -17.24
C SER A 212 -0.79 8.73 -16.92
N ILE A 213 0.37 8.07 -17.06
CA ILE A 213 0.56 6.67 -16.69
C ILE A 213 0.44 6.52 -15.15
N VAL A 214 1.16 7.35 -14.41
CA VAL A 214 1.17 7.32 -12.94
C VAL A 214 -0.21 7.64 -12.37
N MET A 215 -0.89 8.63 -12.94
CA MET A 215 -2.25 9.01 -12.55
C MET A 215 -3.23 7.86 -12.75
N LYS A 216 -3.21 7.21 -13.93
CA LYS A 216 -4.08 6.07 -14.23
C LYS A 216 -3.82 4.89 -13.28
N MET A 217 -2.55 4.59 -12.99
CA MET A 217 -2.18 3.58 -11.98
C MET A 217 -2.74 3.94 -10.59
N ALA A 218 -2.55 5.19 -10.18
CA ALA A 218 -3.07 5.67 -8.89
C ALA A 218 -4.60 5.56 -8.80
N ASP A 219 -5.31 5.88 -9.90
CA ASP A 219 -6.76 5.74 -9.96
C ASP A 219 -7.19 4.27 -9.82
N CYS A 220 -6.58 3.36 -10.58
CA CYS A 220 -6.86 1.92 -10.52
C CYS A 220 -6.65 1.35 -9.10
N ILE A 221 -5.52 1.67 -8.48
CA ILE A 221 -5.20 1.22 -7.11
C ILE A 221 -6.21 1.80 -6.10
N CYS A 222 -6.52 3.09 -6.19
CA CYS A 222 -7.47 3.72 -5.27
C CYS A 222 -8.88 3.15 -5.40
N GLU A 223 -9.40 2.96 -6.61
CA GLU A 223 -10.73 2.37 -6.83
C GLU A 223 -10.81 0.96 -6.24
N SER A 224 -9.74 0.16 -6.38
CA SER A 224 -9.66 -1.17 -5.76
C SER A 224 -9.67 -1.08 -4.24
N ILE A 225 -8.93 -0.16 -3.63
CA ILE A 225 -8.91 0.03 -2.18
C ILE A 225 -10.28 0.48 -1.66
N PHE A 226 -10.98 1.38 -2.37
CA PHE A 226 -12.34 1.76 -2.01
C PHE A 226 -13.34 0.62 -2.18
N LEU A 227 -13.12 -0.30 -3.12
CA LEU A 227 -13.92 -1.51 -3.23
C LEU A 227 -13.68 -2.43 -2.03
N VAL A 228 -12.44 -2.60 -1.58
CA VAL A 228 -12.12 -3.34 -0.35
C VAL A 228 -12.84 -2.71 0.86
N GLU A 229 -12.82 -1.38 1.01
CA GLU A 229 -13.55 -0.69 2.09
C GLU A 229 -15.05 -1.02 2.06
N ARG A 230 -15.67 -0.97 0.88
CA ARG A 230 -17.10 -1.35 0.73
C ARG A 230 -17.37 -2.81 1.11
N LEU A 231 -16.44 -3.72 0.81
CA LEU A 231 -16.54 -5.10 1.25
C LEU A 231 -16.56 -5.19 2.78
N TRP A 232 -15.72 -4.43 3.47
CA TRP A 232 -15.68 -4.37 4.92
C TRP A 232 -16.95 -3.76 5.52
N GLU A 233 -17.48 -2.70 4.94
CA GLU A 233 -18.73 -2.06 5.39
C GLU A 233 -19.93 -3.04 5.27
N ASN A 234 -20.05 -3.75 4.16
CA ASN A 234 -21.14 -4.70 3.93
C ASN A 234 -21.10 -5.89 4.91
N ALA A 235 -19.91 -6.40 5.22
CA ALA A 235 -19.76 -7.49 6.19
C ALA A 235 -20.03 -7.05 7.65
N ALA A 236 -20.03 -5.76 7.92
CA ALA A 236 -20.32 -5.21 9.25
C ALA A 236 -21.83 -5.00 9.52
N ILE A 237 -22.67 -5.15 8.51
CA ILE A 237 -24.13 -4.92 8.59
C ILE A 237 -24.89 -6.24 8.86
N ILE A 238 -24.20 -7.38 8.75
CA ILE A 238 -24.76 -8.72 9.02
C ILE A 238 -24.30 -9.20 10.39
#